data_06fbc5bf3e5e3d8552b56233e847a0fd
#
_entry.id   06fbc5bf3e5e3d8552b56233e847a0fd
#
_cell.length_a   1.000
_cell.length_b   1.000
_cell.length_c   1.000
_cell.angle_alpha   90.00
_cell.angle_beta   90.00
_cell.angle_gamma   90.00
#
_symmetry.space_group_name_H-M   'P 1'
#
loop_
_entity.id
_entity.type
_entity.pdbx_description
1 polymer ?
#
loop_
_entity_poly.entity_id
_entity_poly.type
_entity_poly.pdbx_seq_one_letter_code
_entity_poly.pdbx_strand_id
1 'polypeptide(L)'
;LMYIAGQAKFPLTEEAADLIAVRSDGGLRDALSLLDQCVSSCEGSTLDAESVQDLLGLTGKEQLISLSRHIFKGESGEALSVFYDILQSGREPASILRDLLEHFRNLMVCRIDPDTPELLAYGRLSDEIKKDAESLSEPYLDALFEALHESLQDLKWNTFPKMSAEMGILRLCRVKGSRAADSLAERVSQLEKEVESLKKIISLKNAFPAPSPASAPAPAAPLEPSFGPPPEIPPF
;
A
#
# COMPACT_ATOMS: atom_id res chain seq x y z
N LEU A 1 8.93 37.73 -11.91
CA LEU A 1 10.05 36.90 -12.31
C LEU A 1 10.52 37.22 -13.73
N MET A 2 9.62 37.24 -14.74
CA MET A 2 9.95 37.53 -16.15
C MET A 2 10.73 38.84 -16.34
N TYR A 3 10.33 39.95 -15.64
CA TYR A 3 11.04 41.24 -15.69
C TYR A 3 12.50 41.11 -15.20
N ILE A 4 12.72 40.34 -14.12
CA ILE A 4 14.05 40.16 -13.52
C ILE A 4 14.92 39.27 -14.41
N ALA A 5 14.36 38.19 -14.95
CA ALA A 5 15.04 37.33 -15.91
C ALA A 5 15.48 38.12 -17.18
N GLY A 6 14.62 39.01 -17.67
CA GLY A 6 14.94 39.91 -18.78
C GLY A 6 16.08 40.89 -18.48
N GLN A 7 16.14 41.46 -17.25
CA GLN A 7 17.24 42.31 -16.78
C GLN A 7 18.56 41.54 -16.64
N ALA A 8 18.50 40.30 -16.16
CA ALA A 8 19.64 39.38 -16.03
C ALA A 8 20.06 38.73 -17.35
N LYS A 9 19.31 39.01 -18.45
CA LYS A 9 19.51 38.41 -19.78
C LYS A 9 19.48 36.87 -19.77
N PHE A 10 18.67 36.29 -18.90
CA PHE A 10 18.51 34.87 -18.78
C PHE A 10 17.20 34.44 -19.46
N PRO A 11 17.24 33.47 -20.40
CA PRO A 11 16.04 33.03 -21.09
C PRO A 11 15.18 32.16 -20.16
N LEU A 12 14.03 32.71 -19.75
CA LEU A 12 13.02 32.07 -18.89
C LEU A 12 11.70 31.98 -19.66
N THR A 13 11.07 30.81 -19.70
CA THR A 13 9.73 30.67 -20.27
C THR A 13 8.66 31.16 -19.28
N GLU A 14 7.51 31.58 -19.80
CA GLU A 14 6.39 32.06 -18.97
C GLU A 14 5.89 30.94 -18.06
N GLU A 15 5.77 29.71 -18.58
CA GLU A 15 5.36 28.52 -17.85
C GLU A 15 6.32 28.16 -16.69
N ALA A 16 7.63 28.29 -16.93
CA ALA A 16 8.63 28.11 -15.86
C ALA A 16 8.52 29.19 -14.77
N ALA A 17 8.26 30.44 -15.16
CA ALA A 17 8.06 31.54 -14.21
C ALA A 17 6.83 31.32 -13.35
N ASP A 18 5.73 30.81 -13.95
CA ASP A 18 4.51 30.50 -13.24
C ASP A 18 4.70 29.33 -12.22
N LEU A 19 5.42 28.28 -12.62
CA LEU A 19 5.77 27.18 -11.71
C LEU A 19 6.57 27.65 -10.48
N ILE A 20 7.58 28.50 -10.71
CA ILE A 20 8.38 29.08 -9.61
C ILE A 20 7.49 29.98 -8.73
N ALA A 21 6.60 30.78 -9.34
CA ALA A 21 5.71 31.67 -8.60
C ALA A 21 4.71 30.89 -7.71
N VAL A 22 4.10 29.85 -8.25
CA VAL A 22 3.22 28.95 -7.50
C VAL A 22 3.96 28.28 -6.34
N ARG A 23 5.21 27.86 -6.57
CA ARG A 23 6.02 27.17 -5.56
C ARG A 23 6.50 28.06 -4.43
N SER A 24 6.65 29.35 -4.70
CA SER A 24 7.07 30.36 -3.71
C SER A 24 5.93 30.91 -2.85
N ASP A 25 4.71 30.38 -2.99
CA ASP A 25 3.51 30.77 -2.22
C ASP A 25 3.28 32.30 -2.18
N GLY A 26 3.62 32.98 -3.27
CA GLY A 26 3.51 34.44 -3.42
C GLY A 26 4.65 35.26 -2.79
N GLY A 27 5.66 34.62 -2.18
CA GLY A 27 6.84 35.26 -1.63
C GLY A 27 7.85 35.65 -2.71
N LEU A 28 8.00 36.94 -3.01
CA LEU A 28 8.96 37.40 -4.04
C LEU A 28 10.40 36.99 -3.72
N ARG A 29 10.80 37.03 -2.46
CA ARG A 29 12.14 36.64 -2.03
C ARG A 29 12.41 35.16 -2.26
N ASP A 30 11.42 34.31 -1.94
CA ASP A 30 11.53 32.87 -2.12
C ASP A 30 11.51 32.50 -3.60
N ALA A 31 10.68 33.19 -4.40
CA ALA A 31 10.65 33.03 -5.85
C ALA A 31 11.99 33.40 -6.50
N LEU A 32 12.67 34.45 -6.02
CA LEU A 32 13.97 34.83 -6.51
C LEU A 32 15.06 33.84 -6.11
N SER A 33 15.00 33.32 -4.88
CA SER A 33 15.93 32.28 -4.41
C SER A 33 15.79 30.98 -5.20
N LEU A 34 14.55 30.57 -5.51
CA LEU A 34 14.29 29.41 -6.37
C LEU A 34 14.75 29.65 -7.80
N LEU A 35 14.49 30.85 -8.36
CA LEU A 35 14.97 31.21 -9.69
C LEU A 35 16.50 31.17 -9.77
N ASP A 36 17.20 31.73 -8.78
CA ASP A 36 18.67 31.72 -8.72
C ASP A 36 19.24 30.31 -8.64
N GLN A 37 18.60 29.43 -7.87
CA GLN A 37 18.95 28.01 -7.80
C GLN A 37 18.77 27.32 -9.15
N CYS A 38 17.64 27.55 -9.84
CA CYS A 38 17.38 26.98 -11.15
C CYS A 38 18.37 27.50 -12.21
N VAL A 39 18.65 28.80 -12.23
CA VAL A 39 19.62 29.42 -13.14
C VAL A 39 21.02 28.86 -12.94
N SER A 40 21.44 28.69 -11.69
CA SER A 40 22.75 28.14 -11.35
C SER A 40 22.95 26.71 -11.82
N SER A 41 21.85 25.94 -11.95
CA SER A 41 21.89 24.54 -12.39
C SER A 41 21.77 24.36 -13.89
N CYS A 42 21.28 25.36 -14.64
CA CYS A 42 21.02 25.25 -16.08
C CYS A 42 22.18 25.63 -17.01
N GLU A 43 23.37 25.94 -16.50
CA GLU A 43 24.57 26.23 -17.30
C GLU A 43 24.34 27.15 -18.55
N GLY A 44 23.40 28.09 -18.47
CA GLY A 44 23.12 29.05 -19.55
C GLY A 44 22.14 28.58 -20.64
N SER A 45 21.51 27.43 -20.49
CA SER A 45 20.38 27.00 -21.34
C SER A 45 19.08 27.71 -20.95
N THR A 46 18.08 27.66 -21.85
CA THR A 46 16.74 28.21 -21.55
C THR A 46 16.12 27.44 -20.39
N LEU A 47 15.65 28.15 -19.36
CA LEU A 47 14.91 27.57 -18.26
C LEU A 47 13.45 27.39 -18.69
N ASP A 48 13.09 26.23 -19.09
CA ASP A 48 11.73 25.81 -19.41
C ASP A 48 11.01 25.15 -18.23
N ALA A 49 9.74 24.86 -18.40
CA ALA A 49 8.91 24.25 -17.35
C ALA A 49 9.42 22.88 -16.92
N GLU A 50 9.93 22.07 -17.88
CA GLU A 50 10.44 20.73 -17.63
C GLU A 50 11.71 20.78 -16.76
N SER A 51 12.66 21.67 -17.12
CA SER A 51 13.87 21.90 -16.34
C SER A 51 13.58 22.38 -14.92
N VAL A 52 12.60 23.28 -14.75
CA VAL A 52 12.15 23.73 -13.43
C VAL A 52 11.51 22.59 -12.63
N GLN A 53 10.67 21.78 -13.25
CA GLN A 53 10.06 20.62 -12.62
C GLN A 53 11.12 19.63 -12.12
N ASP A 54 12.09 19.31 -12.94
CA ASP A 54 13.19 18.41 -12.58
C ASP A 54 14.06 18.97 -11.45
N LEU A 55 14.47 20.23 -11.55
CA LEU A 55 15.30 20.89 -10.54
C LEU A 55 14.60 21.06 -9.19
N LEU A 56 13.30 21.33 -9.22
CA LEU A 56 12.47 21.42 -8.01
C LEU A 56 11.99 20.04 -7.52
N GLY A 57 12.32 18.96 -8.25
CA GLY A 57 11.92 17.58 -7.92
C GLY A 57 10.42 17.36 -8.03
N LEU A 58 9.71 18.15 -8.86
CA LEU A 58 8.26 18.04 -9.04
C LEU A 58 7.90 16.80 -9.85
N THR A 59 8.62 16.51 -10.92
CA THR A 59 8.44 15.31 -11.75
C THR A 59 8.58 14.05 -10.91
N GLY A 60 9.56 14.02 -10.01
CA GLY A 60 9.74 12.92 -9.07
C GLY A 60 8.58 12.75 -8.07
N LYS A 61 7.89 13.85 -7.69
CA LYS A 61 6.73 13.78 -6.78
C LYS A 61 5.49 13.25 -7.46
N GLU A 62 5.19 13.68 -8.68
CA GLU A 62 4.05 13.19 -9.44
C GLU A 62 4.18 11.69 -9.73
N GLN A 63 5.37 11.26 -10.15
CA GLN A 63 5.68 9.84 -10.35
C GLN A 63 5.53 9.05 -9.05
N LEU A 64 5.97 9.60 -7.90
CA LEU A 64 5.84 8.96 -6.60
C LEU A 64 4.37 8.82 -6.17
N ILE A 65 3.55 9.84 -6.39
CA ILE A 65 2.10 9.81 -6.14
C ILE A 65 1.43 8.77 -7.06
N SER A 66 1.81 8.73 -8.34
CA SER A 66 1.32 7.72 -9.28
C SER A 66 1.68 6.31 -8.82
N LEU A 67 2.94 6.08 -8.44
CA LEU A 67 3.41 4.81 -7.88
C LEU A 67 2.60 4.40 -6.65
N SER A 68 2.38 5.32 -5.70
CA SER A 68 1.60 5.05 -4.49
C SER A 68 0.15 4.67 -4.81
N ARG A 69 -0.49 5.33 -5.78
CA ARG A 69 -1.85 5.02 -6.22
C ARG A 69 -1.99 3.62 -6.83
N HIS A 70 -1.01 3.18 -7.64
CA HIS A 70 -0.97 1.81 -8.16
C HIS A 70 -0.75 0.78 -7.05
N ILE A 71 0.07 1.09 -6.04
CA ILE A 71 0.23 0.28 -4.84
C ILE A 71 -1.11 0.15 -4.09
N PHE A 72 -1.83 1.26 -3.86
CA PHE A 72 -3.13 1.24 -3.16
C PHE A 72 -4.20 0.44 -3.89
N LYS A 73 -4.13 0.38 -5.22
CA LYS A 73 -5.02 -0.45 -6.04
C LYS A 73 -4.59 -1.92 -6.13
N GLY A 74 -3.35 -2.25 -5.71
CA GLY A 74 -2.77 -3.59 -5.87
C GLY A 74 -2.35 -3.91 -7.31
N GLU A 75 -2.19 -2.91 -8.18
CA GLU A 75 -1.81 -3.01 -9.58
C GLU A 75 -0.29 -3.21 -9.72
N SER A 76 0.19 -4.43 -9.44
CA SER A 76 1.62 -4.72 -9.34
C SER A 76 2.40 -4.45 -10.64
N GLY A 77 1.79 -4.68 -11.81
CA GLY A 77 2.44 -4.44 -13.11
C GLY A 77 2.68 -2.96 -13.36
N GLU A 78 1.65 -2.14 -13.16
CA GLU A 78 1.71 -0.70 -13.34
C GLU A 78 2.63 -0.05 -12.31
N ALA A 79 2.57 -0.51 -11.05
CA ALA A 79 3.48 -0.03 -10.01
C ALA A 79 4.95 -0.29 -10.36
N LEU A 80 5.28 -1.47 -10.89
CA LEU A 80 6.64 -1.76 -11.34
C LEU A 80 7.03 -0.92 -12.57
N SER A 81 6.11 -0.67 -13.51
CA SER A 81 6.39 0.18 -14.68
C SER A 81 6.78 1.59 -14.22
N VAL A 82 5.96 2.23 -13.38
CA VAL A 82 6.27 3.57 -12.83
C VAL A 82 7.57 3.55 -12.01
N PHE A 83 7.82 2.50 -11.24
CA PHE A 83 9.07 2.36 -10.50
C PHE A 83 10.30 2.31 -11.43
N TYR A 84 10.21 1.60 -12.57
CA TYR A 84 11.28 1.58 -13.56
C TYR A 84 11.49 2.93 -14.25
N ASP A 85 10.43 3.68 -14.53
CA ASP A 85 10.53 5.02 -15.11
C ASP A 85 11.28 5.96 -14.15
N ILE A 86 10.99 5.88 -12.85
CA ILE A 86 11.72 6.63 -11.81
C ILE A 86 13.19 6.18 -11.74
N LEU A 87 13.50 4.89 -11.88
CA LEU A 87 14.88 4.42 -11.90
C LEU A 87 15.64 4.90 -13.14
N GLN A 88 14.98 4.99 -14.30
CA GLN A 88 15.59 5.49 -15.54
C GLN A 88 15.95 6.97 -15.45
N SER A 89 15.25 7.76 -14.64
CA SER A 89 15.63 9.15 -14.35
C SER A 89 16.90 9.29 -13.48
N GLY A 90 17.57 8.17 -13.14
CA GLY A 90 18.84 8.15 -12.40
C GLY A 90 18.69 8.10 -10.88
N ARG A 91 17.47 7.91 -10.34
CA ARG A 91 17.25 7.83 -8.90
C ARG A 91 17.62 6.46 -8.34
N GLU A 92 18.20 6.44 -7.15
CA GLU A 92 18.54 5.21 -6.45
C GLU A 92 17.31 4.49 -5.89
N PRO A 93 17.25 3.14 -5.98
CA PRO A 93 16.14 2.35 -5.44
C PRO A 93 15.83 2.65 -3.96
N ALA A 94 16.87 2.81 -3.14
CA ALA A 94 16.72 3.12 -1.72
C ALA A 94 16.12 4.52 -1.49
N SER A 95 16.42 5.49 -2.35
CA SER A 95 15.84 6.83 -2.29
C SER A 95 14.35 6.79 -2.59
N ILE A 96 13.94 6.06 -3.62
CA ILE A 96 12.53 5.92 -4.00
C ILE A 96 11.70 5.32 -2.86
N LEU A 97 12.21 4.27 -2.21
CA LEU A 97 11.49 3.67 -1.06
C LEU A 97 11.46 4.60 0.16
N ARG A 98 12.50 5.41 0.40
CA ARG A 98 12.47 6.43 1.47
C ARG A 98 11.45 7.51 1.21
N ASP A 99 11.35 7.97 -0.04
CA ASP A 99 10.36 8.97 -0.43
C ASP A 99 8.94 8.43 -0.34
N LEU A 100 8.71 7.14 -0.66
CA LEU A 100 7.44 6.47 -0.41
C LEU A 100 7.11 6.41 1.08
N LEU A 101 8.10 6.13 1.94
CA LEU A 101 7.90 6.10 3.39
C LEU A 101 7.47 7.47 3.92
N GLU A 102 8.13 8.54 3.44
CA GLU A 102 7.77 9.91 3.77
C GLU A 102 6.37 10.27 3.25
N HIS A 103 6.04 9.84 2.03
CA HIS A 103 4.71 10.02 1.47
C HIS A 103 3.61 9.33 2.30
N PHE A 104 3.81 8.08 2.69
CA PHE A 104 2.85 7.35 3.55
C PHE A 104 2.72 7.99 4.93
N ARG A 105 3.84 8.45 5.53
CA ARG A 105 3.80 9.24 6.76
C ARG A 105 2.94 10.50 6.59
N ASN A 106 3.11 11.21 5.48
CA ASN A 106 2.33 12.42 5.22
C ASN A 106 0.84 12.13 5.06
N LEU A 107 0.47 11.00 4.43
CA LEU A 107 -0.92 10.55 4.35
C LEU A 107 -1.49 10.23 5.75
N MET A 108 -0.72 9.56 6.62
CA MET A 108 -1.13 9.28 8.01
C MET A 108 -1.35 10.57 8.80
N VAL A 109 -0.39 11.50 8.73
CA VAL A 109 -0.49 12.80 9.42
C VAL A 109 -1.69 13.60 8.91
N CYS A 110 -1.89 13.66 7.61
CA CYS A 110 -3.02 14.34 6.99
C CYS A 110 -4.38 13.75 7.44
N ARG A 111 -4.43 12.44 7.67
CA ARG A 111 -5.63 11.78 8.17
C ARG A 111 -5.94 12.14 9.62
N ILE A 112 -4.91 12.31 10.45
CA ILE A 112 -5.06 12.68 11.88
C ILE A 112 -5.42 14.15 12.01
N ASP A 113 -4.73 15.03 11.29
CA ASP A 113 -4.94 16.47 11.33
C ASP A 113 -4.73 17.08 9.93
N PRO A 114 -5.83 17.25 9.17
CA PRO A 114 -5.78 17.79 7.81
C PRO A 114 -5.37 19.26 7.73
N ASP A 115 -5.43 20.00 8.85
CA ASP A 115 -5.27 21.45 8.89
C ASP A 115 -3.91 21.91 9.45
N THR A 116 -3.03 20.99 9.84
CA THR A 116 -1.70 21.35 10.35
C THR A 116 -0.62 21.21 9.27
N PRO A 117 -0.36 22.26 8.47
CA PRO A 117 0.66 22.24 7.41
C PRO A 117 2.09 22.08 7.94
N GLU A 118 2.34 22.43 9.21
CA GLU A 118 3.65 22.38 9.85
C GLU A 118 4.15 20.94 10.09
N LEU A 119 3.25 19.96 10.16
CA LEU A 119 3.60 18.55 10.35
C LEU A 119 3.94 17.85 9.04
N LEU A 120 3.71 18.50 7.91
CA LEU A 120 3.91 17.91 6.59
C LEU A 120 5.28 18.33 6.04
N ALA A 121 6.10 17.35 5.74
CA ALA A 121 7.44 17.57 5.19
C ALA A 121 7.45 18.34 3.86
N TYR A 122 6.31 18.45 3.18
CA TYR A 122 6.19 19.07 1.86
C TYR A 122 5.38 20.37 1.81
N GLY A 123 5.04 20.97 2.95
CA GLY A 123 4.18 22.16 2.97
C GLY A 123 2.72 21.82 2.59
N ARG A 124 2.01 22.74 1.92
CA ARG A 124 0.62 22.55 1.53
C ARG A 124 0.44 21.27 0.71
N LEU A 125 -0.33 20.32 1.23
CA LEU A 125 -0.79 19.16 0.50
C LEU A 125 -1.75 19.57 -0.62
N SER A 126 -1.54 19.00 -1.81
CA SER A 126 -2.54 19.13 -2.85
C SER A 126 -3.85 18.48 -2.39
N ASP A 127 -4.99 19.01 -2.85
CA ASP A 127 -6.32 18.46 -2.53
C ASP A 127 -6.46 16.98 -2.94
N GLU A 128 -5.63 16.53 -3.87
CA GLU A 128 -5.55 15.14 -4.30
C GLU A 128 -4.98 14.21 -3.22
N ILE A 129 -3.90 14.64 -2.54
CA ILE A 129 -3.29 13.87 -1.45
C ILE A 129 -4.25 13.79 -0.25
N LYS A 130 -5.01 14.86 0.01
CA LYS A 130 -6.06 14.84 1.05
C LYS A 130 -7.13 13.79 0.73
N LYS A 131 -7.62 13.74 -0.51
CA LYS A 131 -8.57 12.73 -0.97
C LYS A 131 -8.02 11.31 -0.88
N ASP A 132 -6.74 11.12 -1.26
CA ASP A 132 -6.09 9.82 -1.15
C ASP A 132 -6.00 9.40 0.34
N ALA A 133 -5.62 10.31 1.25
CA ALA A 133 -5.56 10.05 2.69
C ALA A 133 -6.94 9.69 3.30
N GLU A 134 -7.99 10.39 2.91
CA GLU A 134 -9.37 10.12 3.37
C GLU A 134 -9.89 8.76 2.90
N SER A 135 -9.46 8.31 1.70
CA SER A 135 -9.91 7.05 1.10
C SER A 135 -9.28 5.80 1.73
N LEU A 136 -8.15 5.95 2.44
CA LEU A 136 -7.38 4.84 3.00
C LEU A 136 -7.72 4.64 4.48
N SER A 137 -7.78 3.39 4.95
CA SER A 137 -7.96 3.09 6.36
C SER A 137 -6.64 3.20 7.14
N GLU A 138 -6.71 3.60 8.41
CA GLU A 138 -5.53 3.70 9.27
C GLU A 138 -4.79 2.36 9.40
N PRO A 139 -5.44 1.21 9.66
CA PRO A 139 -4.74 -0.08 9.72
C PRO A 139 -4.05 -0.47 8.41
N TYR A 140 -4.55 0.01 7.28
CA TYR A 140 -3.92 -0.23 5.99
C TYR A 140 -2.65 0.61 5.80
N LEU A 141 -2.70 1.88 6.16
CA LEU A 141 -1.53 2.74 6.15
C LEU A 141 -0.43 2.22 7.08
N ASP A 142 -0.80 1.73 8.28
CA ASP A 142 0.13 1.09 9.21
C ASP A 142 0.78 -0.15 8.59
N ALA A 143 -0.01 -1.03 7.98
CA ALA A 143 0.51 -2.23 7.33
C ALA A 143 1.43 -1.92 6.14
N LEU A 144 1.12 -0.87 5.34
CA LEU A 144 1.99 -0.38 4.27
C LEU A 144 3.30 0.18 4.83
N PHE A 145 3.22 0.94 5.93
CA PHE A 145 4.39 1.52 6.57
C PHE A 145 5.33 0.43 7.11
N GLU A 146 4.79 -0.59 7.78
CA GLU A 146 5.56 -1.74 8.26
C GLU A 146 6.23 -2.51 7.11
N ALA A 147 5.47 -2.85 6.06
CA ALA A 147 5.99 -3.58 4.90
C ALA A 147 7.09 -2.79 4.17
N LEU A 148 6.96 -1.47 4.12
CA LEU A 148 7.96 -0.59 3.51
C LEU A 148 9.21 -0.47 4.40
N HIS A 149 9.04 -0.38 5.72
CA HIS A 149 10.13 -0.34 6.67
C HIS A 149 10.97 -1.64 6.62
N GLU A 150 10.33 -2.80 6.57
CA GLU A 150 11.00 -4.09 6.37
C GLU A 150 11.77 -4.11 5.04
N SER A 151 11.16 -3.64 3.95
CA SER A 151 11.79 -3.60 2.63
C SER A 151 13.03 -2.69 2.60
N LEU A 152 13.00 -1.58 3.34
CA LEU A 152 14.16 -0.69 3.52
C LEU A 152 15.27 -1.34 4.34
N GLN A 153 14.93 -2.15 5.33
CA GLN A 153 15.94 -2.92 6.09
C GLN A 153 16.58 -3.99 5.22
N ASP A 154 15.77 -4.73 4.45
CA ASP A 154 16.26 -5.73 3.50
C ASP A 154 17.27 -5.12 2.50
N LEU A 155 17.03 -3.88 2.06
CA LEU A 155 17.94 -3.18 1.14
C LEU A 155 19.32 -2.91 1.73
N LYS A 156 19.44 -2.64 3.03
CA LYS A 156 20.72 -2.33 3.68
C LYS A 156 21.69 -3.50 3.66
N TRP A 157 21.18 -4.72 3.67
CA TRP A 157 21.97 -5.95 3.80
C TRP A 157 22.07 -6.73 2.49
N ASN A 158 21.39 -6.31 1.44
CA ASN A 158 21.32 -7.05 0.18
C ASN A 158 22.30 -6.50 -0.87
N THR A 159 22.99 -7.42 -1.54
CA THR A 159 23.95 -7.10 -2.61
C THR A 159 23.24 -6.60 -3.89
N PHE A 160 21.94 -6.85 -4.02
CA PHE A 160 21.14 -6.50 -5.21
C PHE A 160 20.04 -5.49 -4.86
N PRO A 161 20.37 -4.19 -4.69
CA PRO A 161 19.42 -3.19 -4.19
C PRO A 161 18.19 -3.01 -5.11
N LYS A 162 18.38 -3.09 -6.44
CA LYS A 162 17.28 -2.98 -7.41
C LYS A 162 16.26 -4.10 -7.21
N MET A 163 16.71 -5.35 -7.17
CA MET A 163 15.83 -6.52 -6.99
C MET A 163 15.12 -6.49 -5.63
N SER A 164 15.81 -6.07 -4.58
CA SER A 164 15.20 -5.94 -3.25
C SER A 164 14.11 -4.87 -3.22
N ALA A 165 14.31 -3.74 -3.92
CA ALA A 165 13.31 -2.71 -4.04
C ALA A 165 12.10 -3.17 -4.87
N GLU A 166 12.31 -3.88 -5.99
CA GLU A 166 11.22 -4.50 -6.77
C GLU A 166 10.37 -5.43 -5.91
N MET A 167 11.02 -6.29 -5.12
CA MET A 167 10.31 -7.18 -4.19
C MET A 167 9.57 -6.40 -3.11
N GLY A 168 10.13 -5.29 -2.64
CA GLY A 168 9.47 -4.35 -1.74
C GLY A 168 8.17 -3.78 -2.34
N ILE A 169 8.24 -3.26 -3.57
CA ILE A 169 7.04 -2.74 -4.28
C ILE A 169 5.98 -3.85 -4.46
N LEU A 170 6.38 -5.04 -4.86
CA LEU A 170 5.45 -6.18 -4.98
C LEU A 170 4.83 -6.58 -3.63
N ARG A 171 5.59 -6.50 -2.54
CA ARG A 171 5.10 -6.74 -1.17
C ARG A 171 4.03 -5.70 -0.80
N LEU A 172 4.29 -4.42 -1.06
CA LEU A 172 3.34 -3.33 -0.83
C LEU A 172 2.02 -3.53 -1.59
N CYS A 173 2.08 -3.91 -2.87
CA CYS A 173 0.88 -4.19 -3.67
C CYS A 173 0.06 -5.39 -3.14
N ARG A 174 0.67 -6.29 -2.37
CA ARG A 174 0.00 -7.45 -1.78
C ARG A 174 -0.57 -7.18 -0.39
N VAL A 175 -0.24 -6.06 0.23
CA VAL A 175 -0.83 -5.66 1.50
C VAL A 175 -2.34 -5.54 1.30
N LYS A 176 -3.08 -6.45 1.90
CA LYS A 176 -4.54 -6.43 1.86
C LYS A 176 -5.02 -5.40 2.88
N GLY A 177 -5.39 -4.28 2.37
CA GLY A 177 -5.96 -3.25 3.19
C GLY A 177 -7.03 -2.56 2.40
N SER A 178 -8.22 -2.67 2.85
CA SER A 178 -9.33 -2.16 2.14
C SER A 178 -9.44 -0.65 2.31
N ARG A 179 -9.88 0.00 1.29
CA ARG A 179 -10.66 1.22 1.43
C ARG A 179 -11.64 0.99 2.56
N ALA A 180 -11.73 1.89 3.52
CA ALA A 180 -12.50 1.67 4.76
C ALA A 180 -13.96 1.21 4.53
N ALA A 181 -14.51 1.46 3.35
CA ALA A 181 -15.84 1.01 2.92
C ALA A 181 -15.86 -0.41 2.30
N ASP A 182 -14.83 -0.77 1.52
CA ASP A 182 -14.83 -2.05 0.78
C ASP A 182 -14.60 -3.25 1.70
N SER A 183 -13.81 -3.11 2.79
CA SER A 183 -13.56 -4.21 3.74
C SER A 183 -14.75 -4.54 4.60
N LEU A 184 -15.52 -3.56 4.99
CA LEU A 184 -16.77 -3.81 5.72
C LEU A 184 -17.80 -4.45 4.80
N ALA A 185 -17.94 -3.96 3.56
CA ALA A 185 -18.87 -4.52 2.58
C ALA A 185 -18.48 -5.95 2.16
N GLU A 186 -17.19 -6.22 1.90
CA GLU A 186 -16.70 -7.58 1.63
C GLU A 186 -16.87 -8.51 2.83
N ARG A 187 -16.57 -8.04 4.04
CA ARG A 187 -16.72 -8.84 5.26
C ARG A 187 -18.19 -9.11 5.59
N VAL A 188 -19.08 -8.15 5.37
CA VAL A 188 -20.52 -8.33 5.47
C VAL A 188 -20.99 -9.34 4.43
N SER A 189 -20.60 -9.21 3.16
CA SER A 189 -20.96 -10.15 2.10
C SER A 189 -20.44 -11.57 2.35
N GLN A 190 -19.25 -11.71 2.93
CA GLN A 190 -18.68 -12.99 3.31
C GLN A 190 -19.44 -13.64 4.47
N LEU A 191 -19.74 -12.85 5.51
CA LEU A 191 -20.54 -13.32 6.64
C LEU A 191 -21.98 -13.68 6.21
N GLU A 192 -22.59 -12.92 5.33
CA GLU A 192 -23.91 -13.24 4.77
C GLU A 192 -23.90 -14.59 4.02
N LYS A 193 -22.87 -14.87 3.20
CA LYS A 193 -22.70 -16.16 2.53
C LYS A 193 -22.48 -17.31 3.50
N GLU A 194 -21.71 -17.11 4.56
CA GLU A 194 -21.51 -18.11 5.61
C GLU A 194 -22.82 -18.39 6.36
N VAL A 195 -23.58 -17.36 6.73
CA VAL A 195 -24.89 -17.50 7.38
C VAL A 195 -25.88 -18.24 6.48
N GLU A 196 -25.90 -17.95 5.17
CA GLU A 196 -26.77 -18.63 4.22
C GLU A 196 -26.38 -20.11 4.05
N SER A 197 -25.08 -20.42 3.99
CA SER A 197 -24.58 -21.80 3.94
C SER A 197 -24.93 -22.58 5.20
N LEU A 198 -24.79 -21.99 6.38
CA LEU A 198 -25.17 -22.60 7.66
C LEU A 198 -26.67 -22.81 7.75
N LYS A 199 -27.51 -21.88 7.29
CA LYS A 199 -28.95 -22.03 7.22
C LYS A 199 -29.35 -23.20 6.30
N LYS A 200 -28.68 -23.37 5.16
CA LYS A 200 -28.91 -24.55 4.25
C LYS A 200 -28.54 -25.86 4.93
N ILE A 201 -27.43 -25.92 5.65
CA ILE A 201 -27.02 -27.13 6.39
C ILE A 201 -28.02 -27.46 7.49
N ILE A 202 -28.50 -26.49 8.25
CA ILE A 202 -29.51 -26.68 9.30
C ILE A 202 -30.85 -27.13 8.71
N SER A 203 -31.29 -26.55 7.58
CA SER A 203 -32.53 -26.97 6.91
C SER A 203 -32.43 -28.37 6.36
N LEU A 204 -31.29 -28.80 5.83
CA LEU A 204 -31.03 -30.18 5.40
C LEU A 204 -31.02 -31.15 6.59
N LYS A 205 -30.44 -30.76 7.72
CA LYS A 205 -30.41 -31.56 8.94
C LYS A 205 -31.79 -31.74 9.56
N ASN A 206 -32.66 -30.75 9.46
CA ASN A 206 -34.05 -30.81 9.90
C ASN A 206 -34.99 -31.52 8.93
N ALA A 207 -34.54 -31.72 7.67
CA ALA A 207 -35.32 -32.46 6.66
C ALA A 207 -35.12 -33.99 6.74
N PHE A 208 -34.15 -34.48 7.50
CA PHE A 208 -34.05 -35.91 7.81
C PHE A 208 -34.74 -36.17 9.14
N PRO A 209 -35.88 -36.89 9.15
CA PRO A 209 -36.49 -37.31 10.41
C PRO A 209 -35.52 -38.26 11.13
N ALA A 210 -35.32 -38.00 12.44
CA ALA A 210 -34.51 -38.84 13.28
C ALA A 210 -34.98 -40.32 13.08
N PRO A 211 -34.07 -41.31 12.98
CA PRO A 211 -34.47 -42.68 12.92
C PRO A 211 -35.27 -43.00 14.19
N SER A 212 -36.53 -43.49 13.97
CA SER A 212 -37.41 -44.00 15.01
C SER A 212 -36.62 -45.00 15.86
N PRO A 213 -36.72 -44.99 17.20
CA PRO A 213 -36.06 -45.98 18.04
C PRO A 213 -36.59 -47.37 17.65
N ALA A 214 -35.72 -48.15 16.99
CA ALA A 214 -36.00 -49.54 16.74
C ALA A 214 -36.28 -50.25 18.06
N SER A 215 -37.43 -50.93 18.09
CA SER A 215 -37.89 -51.76 19.22
C SER A 215 -36.74 -52.63 19.75
N ALA A 216 -36.50 -52.50 21.04
CA ALA A 216 -35.55 -53.34 21.77
C ALA A 216 -35.92 -54.85 21.57
N PRO A 217 -34.96 -55.73 21.21
CA PRO A 217 -35.18 -57.14 21.22
C PRO A 217 -35.37 -57.65 22.65
N ALA A 218 -36.33 -58.58 22.84
CA ALA A 218 -36.64 -59.21 24.11
C ALA A 218 -35.41 -59.87 24.76
N PRO A 219 -35.37 -59.95 26.11
CA PRO A 219 -34.23 -60.53 26.81
C PRO A 219 -34.10 -62.02 26.52
N ALA A 220 -32.97 -62.45 25.94
CA ALA A 220 -32.61 -63.86 25.77
C ALA A 220 -32.32 -64.50 27.14
N ALA A 221 -32.86 -65.73 27.33
CA ALA A 221 -32.66 -66.57 28.51
C ALA A 221 -31.17 -66.83 28.80
N PRO A 222 -30.79 -67.08 30.07
CA PRO A 222 -29.40 -67.31 30.46
C PRO A 222 -28.87 -68.64 29.90
N LEU A 223 -27.79 -68.57 29.13
CA LEU A 223 -27.04 -69.78 28.72
C LEU A 223 -26.13 -70.20 29.88
N GLU A 224 -26.32 -71.45 30.35
CA GLU A 224 -25.42 -72.11 31.32
C GLU A 224 -23.99 -72.26 30.74
N PRO A 225 -22.96 -72.14 31.52
CA PRO A 225 -21.60 -72.35 31.07
C PRO A 225 -21.27 -73.81 30.92
N SER A 226 -21.09 -74.32 29.72
CA SER A 226 -20.53 -75.62 29.42
C SER A 226 -18.99 -75.60 29.63
N PHE A 227 -18.55 -76.22 30.75
CA PHE A 227 -17.13 -76.48 30.98
C PHE A 227 -16.69 -77.66 30.07
N GLY A 228 -15.87 -77.39 29.09
CA GLY A 228 -15.11 -78.43 28.37
C GLY A 228 -13.88 -78.85 29.17
N PRO A 229 -13.41 -80.08 29.00
CA PRO A 229 -12.28 -80.63 29.79
C PRO A 229 -10.97 -79.91 29.42
N PRO A 230 -10.01 -79.83 30.37
CA PRO A 230 -8.73 -79.15 30.17
C PRO A 230 -7.85 -79.87 29.14
N PRO A 231 -7.03 -79.18 28.38
CA PRO A 231 -6.07 -79.80 27.44
C PRO A 231 -4.94 -80.53 28.18
N GLU A 232 -4.65 -81.73 27.75
CA GLU A 232 -3.53 -82.56 28.20
C GLU A 232 -2.17 -81.87 27.84
N ILE A 233 -1.30 -81.84 28.86
CA ILE A 233 0.09 -81.42 28.70
C ILE A 233 0.91 -82.60 28.18
N PRO A 234 1.66 -82.50 27.05
CA PRO A 234 2.57 -83.53 26.65
C PRO A 234 3.84 -83.51 27.52
N PRO A 235 4.38 -84.68 27.87
CA PRO A 235 5.59 -84.75 28.69
C PRO A 235 6.85 -84.58 27.79
N PHE A 236 7.82 -83.83 28.37
CA PHE A 236 9.26 -83.62 28.00
C PHE A 236 9.56 -82.81 26.72
#